data_d31940f11bad6bc80000a2e647425f3d
#
_entry.id   d31940f11bad6bc80000a2e647425f3d
#
_cell.length_a   1.000
_cell.length_b   1.000
_cell.length_c   1.000
_cell.angle_alpha   90.00
_cell.angle_beta   90.00
_cell.angle_gamma   90.00
#
_symmetry.space_group_name_H-M   'P 1'
#
loop_
_entity.id
_entity.type
_entity.pdbx_description
1 polymer ?
#
loop_
_entity_poly.entity_id
_entity_poly.type
_entity_poly.pdbx_seq_one_letter_code
_entity_poly.pdbx_strand_id
1 'polypeptide(L)'
;MYNLWVAWLGVLLPLIKFIHSVLKPALPPVIKNQPFNIFWAAPTMQCQHFFNVDLTLQLFNIISNPLENQRGSTIVIFYPNELGYYPYFSQDGKPFNGGIPQNMSLSKHLKKTADDIANVISWWRSEGLVVIDWESWKPQWGRNWGNRLIYRNYSLAFTRNRHPEWSEMKVNTVAQQEFENAGRSFMHTTLSLALEMRPKCLWGFYLYPDCYNYDYKINPQTYTGKCPKDEIFHNDQLQWLWEKSTALYTSIYLDKILKSSLNALKFVHYRVREAMRIAEMARRDYILPVFIFSRPFYLHSIEALSQEDLVHTIGESAALGAAGIILWGGYEYSDSKETCLSVQKSIQGSLGHYAVNVTSAAKFCSQSLCNNNGRCIRKTPESSSYLHMPESSTKKYILSKSFRFIISPTSKLKTIRAMKDGFVCHCYYSWHGESCQRQSSGLLRGKSEAPMTNFNLSVFLSMTFSMILWNSATPSFNVNFSLKY
;
A
#
# COMPACT_ATOMS: atom_id res chain seq x y z
N MET A 1 -15.48 62.04 -22.86
CA MET A 1 -14.41 61.14 -22.41
C MET A 1 -14.94 60.00 -21.52
N TYR A 2 -15.99 59.29 -21.98
CA TYR A 2 -16.63 58.22 -21.15
C TYR A 2 -16.75 56.89 -21.91
N ASN A 3 -16.24 56.73 -23.11
CA ASN A 3 -16.46 55.54 -23.96
C ASN A 3 -15.21 54.68 -24.26
N LEU A 4 -14.07 54.91 -23.56
CA LEU A 4 -12.85 54.14 -23.81
C LEU A 4 -12.49 53.14 -22.70
N TRP A 5 -13.18 53.15 -21.58
CA TRP A 5 -12.91 52.23 -20.43
C TRP A 5 -13.74 50.94 -20.47
N VAL A 6 -14.84 50.91 -21.24
CA VAL A 6 -15.67 49.70 -21.33
C VAL A 6 -15.15 48.67 -22.32
N ALA A 7 -14.33 49.08 -23.27
CA ALA A 7 -13.78 48.17 -24.30
C ALA A 7 -12.62 47.29 -23.80
N TRP A 8 -11.94 47.66 -22.70
CA TRP A 8 -10.83 46.87 -22.15
C TRP A 8 -11.23 45.77 -21.17
N LEU A 9 -12.41 45.84 -20.55
CA LEU A 9 -12.95 44.80 -19.69
C LEU A 9 -13.53 43.63 -20.46
N GLY A 10 -13.91 43.82 -21.75
CA GLY A 10 -14.46 42.74 -22.60
C GLY A 10 -13.42 41.82 -23.22
N VAL A 11 -12.13 42.23 -23.27
CA VAL A 11 -11.05 41.47 -23.92
C VAL A 11 -10.25 40.61 -22.93
N LEU A 12 -10.37 40.88 -21.61
CA LEU A 12 -9.67 40.06 -20.57
C LEU A 12 -10.47 38.87 -20.09
N LEU A 13 -11.76 38.76 -20.37
CA LEU A 13 -12.62 37.66 -19.96
C LEU A 13 -12.47 36.34 -20.73
N PRO A 14 -11.96 36.26 -21.99
CA PRO A 14 -11.74 34.94 -22.60
C PRO A 14 -10.38 34.30 -22.31
N LEU A 15 -9.50 34.91 -21.50
CA LEU A 15 -8.19 34.37 -21.16
C LEU A 15 -8.12 33.62 -19.82
N ILE A 16 -9.24 33.51 -19.10
CA ILE A 16 -9.38 32.48 -18.06
C ILE A 16 -9.64 31.16 -18.80
N LYS A 17 -8.66 30.68 -19.56
CA LYS A 17 -8.54 29.25 -19.82
C LYS A 17 -8.55 28.58 -18.47
N PHE A 18 -9.61 27.82 -18.18
CA PHE A 18 -9.60 26.80 -17.16
C PHE A 18 -8.26 26.09 -17.27
N ILE A 19 -7.35 26.37 -16.35
CA ILE A 19 -6.19 25.54 -16.11
C ILE A 19 -6.82 24.27 -15.53
N HIS A 20 -7.27 23.38 -16.42
CA HIS A 20 -7.44 22.00 -16.04
C HIS A 20 -6.06 21.59 -15.53
N SER A 21 -5.92 21.43 -14.24
CA SER A 21 -4.70 20.84 -13.68
C SER A 21 -4.54 19.50 -14.39
N VAL A 22 -3.55 19.44 -15.28
CA VAL A 22 -3.25 18.19 -15.99
C VAL A 22 -2.87 17.19 -14.90
N LEU A 23 -3.68 16.15 -14.73
CA LEU A 23 -3.38 15.06 -13.79
C LEU A 23 -1.96 14.58 -14.04
N LYS A 24 -1.14 14.51 -12.99
CA LYS A 24 0.18 13.90 -13.08
C LYS A 24 0.02 12.46 -13.59
N PRO A 25 0.92 11.96 -14.44
CA PRO A 25 0.81 10.60 -14.96
C PRO A 25 0.91 9.56 -13.85
N ALA A 26 0.24 8.44 -14.01
CA ALA A 26 0.39 7.28 -13.14
C ALA A 26 1.59 6.41 -13.58
N LEU A 27 2.13 5.59 -12.68
CA LEU A 27 3.05 4.55 -13.09
C LEU A 27 2.31 3.42 -13.86
N PRO A 28 3.00 2.74 -14.80
CA PRO A 28 2.45 1.56 -15.46
C PRO A 28 1.98 0.51 -14.45
N PRO A 29 1.01 -0.34 -14.81
CA PRO A 29 0.54 -1.38 -13.91
C PRO A 29 1.62 -2.43 -13.63
N VAL A 30 1.61 -3.00 -12.42
CA VAL A 30 2.55 -4.06 -11.99
C VAL A 30 2.50 -5.26 -12.95
N ILE A 31 1.31 -5.60 -13.42
CA ILE A 31 1.13 -6.64 -14.43
C ILE A 31 0.73 -5.97 -15.74
N LYS A 32 1.53 -6.17 -16.76
CA LYS A 32 1.32 -5.58 -18.08
C LYS A 32 -0.12 -5.80 -18.58
N ASN A 33 -0.75 -4.72 -19.03
CA ASN A 33 -2.14 -4.69 -19.54
C ASN A 33 -3.21 -5.06 -18.49
N GLN A 34 -2.90 -4.99 -17.19
CA GLN A 34 -3.86 -5.16 -16.11
C GLN A 34 -3.86 -3.89 -15.23
N PRO A 35 -4.66 -2.87 -15.59
CA PRO A 35 -4.64 -1.56 -14.91
C PRO A 35 -5.09 -1.60 -13.44
N PHE A 36 -5.82 -2.64 -13.05
CA PHE A 36 -6.25 -2.90 -11.69
C PHE A 36 -6.04 -4.38 -11.35
N ASN A 37 -5.40 -4.67 -10.21
CA ASN A 37 -5.03 -6.01 -9.80
C ASN A 37 -5.67 -6.36 -8.45
N ILE A 38 -5.96 -7.64 -8.22
CA ILE A 38 -6.42 -8.14 -6.93
C ILE A 38 -5.44 -9.19 -6.46
N PHE A 39 -4.84 -8.94 -5.29
CA PHE A 39 -3.84 -9.80 -4.67
C PHE A 39 -4.44 -10.53 -3.49
N TRP A 40 -3.99 -11.77 -3.29
CA TRP A 40 -4.31 -12.57 -2.11
C TRP A 40 -3.10 -12.64 -1.20
N ALA A 41 -3.25 -12.17 0.04
CA ALA A 41 -2.20 -12.11 1.04
C ALA A 41 -2.58 -12.83 2.36
N ALA A 42 -3.65 -13.63 2.36
CA ALA A 42 -4.00 -14.47 3.51
C ALA A 42 -3.20 -15.78 3.47
N PRO A 43 -2.75 -16.32 4.64
CA PRO A 43 -1.94 -17.54 4.73
C PRO A 43 -2.81 -18.79 4.60
N THR A 44 -3.29 -19.10 3.40
CA THR A 44 -4.23 -20.18 3.14
C THR A 44 -3.60 -21.45 2.57
N MET A 45 -2.26 -21.54 2.56
CA MET A 45 -1.52 -22.73 2.13
C MET A 45 -2.00 -24.01 2.83
N GLN A 46 -2.38 -23.91 4.10
CA GLN A 46 -2.86 -25.05 4.91
C GLN A 46 -4.15 -25.64 4.33
N CYS A 47 -4.99 -24.87 3.67
CA CYS A 47 -6.23 -25.37 3.06
C CYS A 47 -5.97 -26.47 2.04
N GLN A 48 -4.99 -26.26 1.16
CA GLN A 48 -4.60 -27.30 0.21
C GLN A 48 -3.81 -28.42 0.88
N HIS A 49 -2.83 -28.04 1.75
CA HIS A 49 -1.86 -28.98 2.28
C HIS A 49 -2.47 -30.00 3.27
N PHE A 50 -3.29 -29.52 4.22
CA PHE A 50 -3.86 -30.37 5.29
C PHE A 50 -5.29 -30.83 5.00
N PHE A 51 -6.07 -30.01 4.29
CA PHE A 51 -7.51 -30.25 4.13
C PHE A 51 -7.92 -30.62 2.70
N ASN A 52 -6.97 -30.61 1.74
CA ASN A 52 -7.21 -30.82 0.31
C ASN A 52 -8.32 -29.92 -0.24
N VAL A 53 -8.33 -28.64 0.15
CA VAL A 53 -9.25 -27.61 -0.32
C VAL A 53 -8.47 -26.62 -1.19
N ASP A 54 -8.65 -26.69 -2.51
CA ASP A 54 -8.08 -25.75 -3.48
C ASP A 54 -8.97 -24.51 -3.59
N LEU A 55 -8.42 -23.33 -3.33
CA LEU A 55 -9.14 -22.06 -3.40
C LEU A 55 -9.36 -21.56 -4.83
N THR A 56 -8.66 -22.10 -5.81
CA THR A 56 -8.81 -21.79 -7.25
C THR A 56 -8.71 -20.27 -7.57
N LEU A 57 -7.87 -19.54 -6.83
CA LEU A 57 -7.72 -18.07 -6.93
C LEU A 57 -7.45 -17.58 -8.36
N GLN A 58 -6.58 -18.29 -9.08
CA GLN A 58 -6.17 -17.93 -10.44
C GLN A 58 -7.34 -17.97 -11.43
N LEU A 59 -8.34 -18.83 -11.20
CA LEU A 59 -9.54 -18.92 -12.02
C LEU A 59 -10.30 -17.58 -12.03
N PHE A 60 -10.25 -16.84 -10.92
CA PHE A 60 -10.94 -15.57 -10.72
C PHE A 60 -10.04 -14.34 -10.88
N ASN A 61 -8.89 -14.45 -11.54
CA ASN A 61 -7.92 -13.37 -11.70
C ASN A 61 -7.40 -12.79 -10.36
N ILE A 62 -7.46 -13.57 -9.29
CA ILE A 62 -6.86 -13.22 -8.00
C ILE A 62 -5.42 -13.74 -7.97
N ILE A 63 -4.48 -12.85 -7.73
CA ILE A 63 -3.05 -13.10 -7.83
C ILE A 63 -2.53 -13.46 -6.44
N SER A 64 -1.92 -14.61 -6.29
CA SER A 64 -1.30 -15.04 -5.03
C SER A 64 0.19 -15.29 -5.21
N ASN A 65 0.89 -15.39 -4.09
CA ASN A 65 2.19 -16.03 -4.06
C ASN A 65 2.05 -17.54 -4.38
N PRO A 66 3.11 -18.20 -4.83
CA PRO A 66 3.12 -19.65 -4.96
C PRO A 66 2.67 -20.32 -3.65
N LEU A 67 1.83 -21.34 -3.76
CA LEU A 67 1.23 -22.06 -2.63
C LEU A 67 0.47 -21.16 -1.63
N GLU A 68 0.01 -19.99 -2.05
CA GLU A 68 -0.72 -19.03 -1.20
C GLU A 68 0.02 -18.68 0.10
N ASN A 69 1.35 -18.65 0.03
CA ASN A 69 2.19 -18.28 1.15
C ASN A 69 2.17 -16.74 1.34
N GLN A 70 2.33 -16.28 2.57
CA GLN A 70 2.46 -14.85 2.89
C GLN A 70 3.71 -14.20 2.29
N ARG A 71 4.73 -14.99 1.93
CA ARG A 71 5.98 -14.53 1.36
C ARG A 71 6.25 -15.20 0.01
N GLY A 72 6.55 -14.39 -0.98
CA GLY A 72 6.86 -14.87 -2.32
C GLY A 72 7.30 -13.73 -3.25
N SER A 73 7.32 -14.01 -4.53
CA SER A 73 7.77 -13.05 -5.55
C SER A 73 6.73 -11.95 -5.85
N THR A 74 5.46 -12.16 -5.48
CA THR A 74 4.36 -11.26 -5.83
C THR A 74 4.09 -10.22 -4.74
N ILE A 75 3.99 -10.68 -3.50
CA ILE A 75 3.78 -9.84 -2.33
C ILE A 75 4.57 -10.37 -1.13
N VAL A 76 5.21 -9.46 -0.42
CA VAL A 76 5.88 -9.72 0.85
C VAL A 76 5.32 -8.74 1.88
N ILE A 77 4.92 -9.24 3.04
CA ILE A 77 4.58 -8.44 4.20
C ILE A 77 5.61 -8.74 5.29
N PHE A 78 6.33 -7.72 5.74
CA PHE A 78 7.25 -7.81 6.86
C PHE A 78 6.59 -7.34 8.13
N TYR A 79 6.30 -8.27 9.02
CA TYR A 79 5.78 -8.00 10.36
C TYR A 79 6.88 -7.52 11.33
N PRO A 80 6.53 -7.00 12.53
CA PRO A 80 7.50 -6.40 13.48
C PRO A 80 8.74 -7.24 13.79
N ASN A 81 8.62 -8.56 13.83
CA ASN A 81 9.72 -9.48 14.16
C ASN A 81 10.52 -9.95 12.93
N GLU A 82 10.18 -9.47 11.73
CA GLU A 82 10.66 -10.01 10.46
C GLU A 82 11.54 -9.06 9.68
N LEU A 83 11.64 -7.79 10.10
CA LEU A 83 12.47 -6.79 9.45
C LEU A 83 13.24 -5.97 10.49
N GLY A 84 14.51 -6.28 10.62
CA GLY A 84 15.40 -5.61 11.56
C GLY A 84 15.00 -5.81 13.02
N TYR A 85 15.32 -4.82 13.85
CA TYR A 85 14.98 -4.77 15.27
C TYR A 85 13.98 -3.64 15.52
N TYR A 86 12.73 -3.82 15.07
CA TYR A 86 11.65 -2.86 15.34
C TYR A 86 11.36 -2.78 16.85
N PRO A 87 11.43 -1.59 17.49
CA PRO A 87 11.17 -1.45 18.91
C PRO A 87 9.66 -1.39 19.18
N TYR A 88 9.19 -2.22 20.13
CA TYR A 88 7.77 -2.24 20.51
C TYR A 88 7.57 -2.80 21.92
N PHE A 89 6.35 -2.68 22.43
CA PHE A 89 5.89 -3.34 23.66
C PHE A 89 4.90 -4.45 23.31
N SER A 90 5.04 -5.60 24.01
CA SER A 90 4.02 -6.66 23.96
C SER A 90 2.73 -6.23 24.66
N GLN A 91 1.68 -7.03 24.57
CA GLN A 91 0.40 -6.74 25.18
C GLN A 91 0.46 -6.62 26.71
N ASP A 92 1.36 -7.36 27.35
CA ASP A 92 1.68 -7.30 28.78
C ASP A 92 2.67 -6.17 29.16
N GLY A 93 3.00 -5.28 28.21
CA GLY A 93 3.85 -4.11 28.43
C GLY A 93 5.36 -4.40 28.51
N LYS A 94 5.81 -5.59 28.12
CA LYS A 94 7.23 -5.94 28.08
C LYS A 94 7.90 -5.31 26.86
N PRO A 95 9.04 -4.57 27.03
CA PRO A 95 9.74 -3.97 25.92
C PRO A 95 10.52 -4.99 25.09
N PHE A 96 10.39 -4.90 23.76
CA PHE A 96 11.20 -5.59 22.77
C PHE A 96 12.08 -4.57 22.01
N ASN A 97 13.32 -4.94 21.72
CA ASN A 97 14.26 -4.09 21.03
C ASN A 97 14.36 -2.67 21.63
N GLY A 98 14.33 -2.56 22.97
CA GLY A 98 14.39 -1.28 23.67
C GLY A 98 13.03 -0.58 23.87
N GLY A 99 11.93 -1.10 23.32
CA GLY A 99 10.56 -0.63 23.48
C GLY A 99 10.23 0.65 22.69
N ILE A 100 11.13 1.63 22.62
CA ILE A 100 10.96 2.92 21.94
C ILE A 100 12.08 3.16 20.92
N PRO A 101 11.83 3.92 19.84
CA PRO A 101 12.80 4.08 18.75
C PRO A 101 14.12 4.71 19.18
N GLN A 102 14.12 5.68 20.10
CA GLN A 102 15.34 6.32 20.60
C GLN A 102 16.18 5.43 21.54
N ASN A 103 15.66 4.29 21.98
CA ASN A 103 16.37 3.35 22.85
C ASN A 103 16.93 2.13 22.08
N MET A 104 16.85 2.13 20.75
CA MET A 104 17.39 1.07 19.89
C MET A 104 18.50 1.61 18.99
N SER A 105 19.57 0.83 18.81
CA SER A 105 20.62 1.18 17.87
C SER A 105 20.15 1.05 16.42
N LEU A 106 20.05 2.18 15.72
CA LEU A 106 19.67 2.23 14.31
C LEU A 106 20.65 1.41 13.43
N SER A 107 21.96 1.46 13.71
CA SER A 107 22.95 0.69 12.92
C SER A 107 22.78 -0.83 13.07
N LYS A 108 22.51 -1.32 14.28
CA LYS A 108 22.19 -2.74 14.50
C LYS A 108 20.90 -3.15 13.79
N HIS A 109 19.88 -2.29 13.87
CA HIS A 109 18.63 -2.49 13.17
C HIS A 109 18.84 -2.60 11.66
N LEU A 110 19.57 -1.67 11.04
CA LEU A 110 19.79 -1.66 9.59
C LEU A 110 20.61 -2.86 9.12
N LYS A 111 21.61 -3.29 9.89
CA LYS A 111 22.36 -4.51 9.57
C LYS A 111 21.45 -5.74 9.49
N LYS A 112 20.62 -5.92 10.53
CA LYS A 112 19.63 -7.01 10.56
C LYS A 112 18.59 -6.87 9.44
N THR A 113 18.14 -5.64 9.14
CA THR A 113 17.23 -5.36 8.03
C THR A 113 17.80 -5.80 6.68
N ALA A 114 19.10 -5.56 6.43
CA ALA A 114 19.76 -6.01 5.21
C ALA A 114 19.75 -7.54 5.08
N ASP A 115 20.09 -8.24 6.18
CA ASP A 115 20.07 -9.71 6.22
C ASP A 115 18.63 -10.24 5.98
N ASP A 116 17.62 -9.65 6.60
CA ASP A 116 16.21 -10.06 6.45
C ASP A 116 15.72 -9.87 5.02
N ILE A 117 16.01 -8.73 4.41
CA ILE A 117 15.64 -8.46 3.00
C ILE A 117 16.35 -9.45 2.07
N ALA A 118 17.64 -9.73 2.28
CA ALA A 118 18.39 -10.66 1.45
C ALA A 118 17.84 -12.10 1.54
N ASN A 119 17.42 -12.52 2.74
CA ASN A 119 16.87 -13.86 2.99
C ASN A 119 15.46 -14.04 2.39
N VAL A 120 14.62 -13.01 2.45
CA VAL A 120 13.22 -13.10 1.99
C VAL A 120 13.09 -12.78 0.51
N ILE A 121 13.81 -11.77 0.03
CA ILE A 121 13.78 -11.34 -1.37
C ILE A 121 15.16 -11.58 -1.96
N SER A 122 15.44 -12.80 -2.40
CA SER A 122 16.78 -13.25 -2.80
C SER A 122 17.32 -12.55 -4.05
N TRP A 123 16.46 -12.19 -5.01
CA TRP A 123 16.90 -11.61 -6.26
C TRP A 123 16.81 -10.08 -6.27
N TRP A 124 17.89 -9.39 -6.60
CA TRP A 124 17.98 -7.92 -6.57
C TRP A 124 17.04 -7.19 -7.57
N ARG A 125 16.66 -7.86 -8.67
CA ARG A 125 15.70 -7.35 -9.65
C ARG A 125 14.26 -7.79 -9.39
N SER A 126 13.97 -8.32 -8.21
CA SER A 126 12.60 -8.69 -7.85
C SER A 126 11.66 -7.50 -8.05
N GLU A 127 10.50 -7.78 -8.62
CA GLU A 127 9.41 -6.85 -8.85
C GLU A 127 8.21 -7.38 -8.08
N GLY A 128 7.58 -6.58 -7.26
CA GLY A 128 6.43 -7.01 -6.46
C GLY A 128 6.09 -6.00 -5.38
N LEU A 129 5.03 -6.30 -4.66
CA LEU A 129 4.57 -5.47 -3.54
C LEU A 129 5.37 -5.85 -2.30
N VAL A 130 5.92 -4.86 -1.60
CA VAL A 130 6.61 -5.10 -0.33
C VAL A 130 6.09 -4.13 0.72
N VAL A 131 5.47 -4.68 1.72
CA VAL A 131 4.76 -3.94 2.76
C VAL A 131 5.48 -4.11 4.09
N ILE A 132 5.76 -3.01 4.77
CA ILE A 132 6.29 -3.01 6.13
C ILE A 132 5.11 -2.75 7.08
N ASP A 133 4.80 -3.73 7.91
CA ASP A 133 3.66 -3.70 8.84
C ASP A 133 4.14 -3.40 10.26
N TRP A 134 4.39 -2.10 10.52
CA TRP A 134 4.81 -1.58 11.82
C TRP A 134 3.72 -0.69 12.41
N GLU A 135 2.87 -1.27 13.26
CA GLU A 135 1.67 -0.61 13.77
C GLU A 135 1.76 -0.16 15.24
N SER A 136 2.79 -0.61 15.97
CA SER A 136 2.84 -0.46 17.43
C SER A 136 2.88 1.01 17.87
N TRP A 137 3.58 1.86 17.12
CA TRP A 137 3.63 3.31 17.35
C TRP A 137 3.56 4.09 16.03
N LYS A 138 3.26 5.37 16.13
CA LYS A 138 3.32 6.30 15.01
C LYS A 138 4.51 7.25 15.20
N PRO A 139 5.21 7.69 14.13
CA PRO A 139 6.40 8.54 14.27
C PRO A 139 6.10 9.93 14.85
N GLN A 140 4.86 10.35 14.84
CA GLN A 140 4.38 11.63 15.39
C GLN A 140 3.90 11.41 16.82
N TRP A 141 4.44 12.20 17.75
CA TRP A 141 4.12 12.10 19.18
C TRP A 141 2.63 12.14 19.49
N GLY A 142 1.91 13.12 18.90
CA GLY A 142 0.48 13.32 19.11
C GLY A 142 -0.40 12.14 18.73
N ARG A 143 0.07 11.28 17.81
CA ARG A 143 -0.69 10.09 17.35
C ARG A 143 -0.53 8.86 18.25
N ASN A 144 0.31 8.93 19.29
CA ASN A 144 0.49 7.85 20.25
C ASN A 144 -0.41 8.07 21.47
N TRP A 145 -1.72 7.85 21.30
CA TRP A 145 -2.79 7.93 22.31
C TRP A 145 -3.47 6.56 22.51
N GLY A 146 -4.37 6.46 23.48
CA GLY A 146 -4.99 5.17 23.86
C GLY A 146 -3.93 4.16 24.29
N ASN A 147 -3.96 2.97 23.75
CA ASN A 147 -2.98 1.91 24.07
C ASN A 147 -1.54 2.28 23.70
N ARG A 148 -1.34 3.28 22.81
CA ARG A 148 -0.01 3.77 22.44
C ARG A 148 0.56 4.80 23.41
N LEU A 149 -0.16 5.22 24.45
CA LEU A 149 0.37 6.09 25.50
C LEU A 149 1.61 5.52 26.17
N ILE A 150 1.76 4.20 26.21
CA ILE A 150 2.95 3.52 26.75
C ILE A 150 4.24 4.05 26.12
N TYR A 151 4.25 4.35 24.81
CA TYR A 151 5.43 4.87 24.12
C TYR A 151 5.80 6.29 24.59
N ARG A 152 4.81 7.14 24.83
CA ARG A 152 5.03 8.49 25.38
C ARG A 152 5.52 8.41 26.82
N ASN A 153 4.85 7.65 27.65
CA ASN A 153 5.20 7.51 29.06
C ASN A 153 6.59 6.92 29.24
N TYR A 154 6.94 5.91 28.46
CA TYR A 154 8.27 5.29 28.53
C TYR A 154 9.35 6.26 28.02
N SER A 155 9.07 7.05 26.99
CA SER A 155 10.00 8.06 26.48
C SER A 155 10.26 9.14 27.52
N LEU A 156 9.23 9.62 28.23
CA LEU A 156 9.37 10.56 29.34
C LEU A 156 10.24 9.99 30.46
N ALA A 157 9.96 8.77 30.89
CA ALA A 157 10.74 8.08 31.93
C ALA A 157 12.20 7.88 31.49
N PHE A 158 12.41 7.49 30.22
CA PHE A 158 13.74 7.28 29.65
C PHE A 158 14.56 8.57 29.65
N THR A 159 13.98 9.71 29.28
CA THR A 159 14.65 11.02 29.31
C THR A 159 14.91 11.50 30.74
N ARG A 160 13.92 11.35 31.64
CA ARG A 160 14.05 11.74 33.05
C ARG A 160 15.16 10.95 33.77
N ASN A 161 15.28 9.65 33.53
CA ASN A 161 16.31 8.81 34.13
C ASN A 161 17.74 9.21 33.69
N ARG A 162 17.88 9.73 32.47
CA ARG A 162 19.20 10.24 31.96
C ARG A 162 19.51 11.64 32.48
N HIS A 163 18.47 12.42 32.84
CA HIS A 163 18.58 13.81 33.20
C HIS A 163 17.66 14.14 34.40
N PRO A 164 17.95 13.59 35.59
CA PRO A 164 17.10 13.76 36.76
C PRO A 164 17.02 15.24 37.24
N GLU A 165 17.99 16.06 36.85
CA GLU A 165 18.05 17.47 37.19
C GLU A 165 17.19 18.38 36.30
N TRP A 166 16.60 17.88 35.23
CA TRP A 166 15.81 18.69 34.31
C TRP A 166 14.40 18.95 34.80
N SER A 167 13.89 20.14 34.50
CA SER A 167 12.48 20.47 34.73
C SER A 167 11.57 19.58 33.91
N GLU A 168 10.35 19.33 34.39
CA GLU A 168 9.31 18.53 33.66
C GLU A 168 9.08 19.08 32.25
N MET A 169 9.04 20.38 32.06
CA MET A 169 8.87 21.02 30.76
C MET A 169 10.01 20.62 29.82
N LYS A 170 11.26 20.65 30.28
CA LYS A 170 12.42 20.27 29.48
C LYS A 170 12.40 18.77 29.13
N VAL A 171 12.08 17.93 30.11
CA VAL A 171 11.94 16.45 29.90
C VAL A 171 10.89 16.18 28.84
N ASN A 172 9.70 16.80 28.94
CA ASN A 172 8.61 16.61 27.97
C ASN A 172 9.04 17.03 26.55
N THR A 173 9.65 18.20 26.41
CA THR A 173 10.08 18.72 25.09
C THR A 173 11.13 17.81 24.46
N VAL A 174 12.15 17.40 25.22
CA VAL A 174 13.25 16.59 24.69
C VAL A 174 12.79 15.16 24.40
N ALA A 175 11.98 14.56 25.29
CA ALA A 175 11.43 13.22 25.05
C ALA A 175 10.61 13.14 23.77
N GLN A 176 9.77 14.16 23.50
CA GLN A 176 9.02 14.24 22.26
C GLN A 176 9.96 14.37 21.05
N GLN A 177 10.92 15.28 21.07
CA GLN A 177 11.86 15.51 19.97
C GLN A 177 12.70 14.26 19.67
N GLU A 178 13.24 13.61 20.72
CA GLU A 178 14.01 12.38 20.56
C GLU A 178 13.17 11.24 19.95
N PHE A 179 11.93 11.08 20.42
CA PHE A 179 11.01 10.07 19.90
C PHE A 179 10.70 10.31 18.43
N GLU A 180 10.28 11.51 18.05
CA GLU A 180 9.89 11.85 16.67
C GLU A 180 11.09 11.76 15.72
N ASN A 181 12.26 12.24 16.13
CA ASN A 181 13.49 12.14 15.34
C ASN A 181 13.93 10.69 15.15
N ALA A 182 13.91 9.88 16.20
CA ALA A 182 14.25 8.47 16.12
C ALA A 182 13.23 7.68 15.29
N GLY A 183 11.94 7.90 15.50
CA GLY A 183 10.87 7.27 14.73
C GLY A 183 10.98 7.58 13.24
N ARG A 184 11.21 8.85 12.89
CA ARG A 184 11.48 9.26 11.51
C ARG A 184 12.72 8.55 10.96
N SER A 185 13.83 8.53 11.72
CA SER A 185 15.08 7.91 11.27
C SER A 185 14.91 6.41 11.03
N PHE A 186 14.20 5.70 11.92
CA PHE A 186 13.91 4.28 11.74
C PHE A 186 13.15 4.01 10.44
N MET A 187 12.02 4.67 10.23
CA MET A 187 11.18 4.43 9.06
C MET A 187 11.88 4.87 7.76
N HIS A 188 12.48 6.05 7.75
CA HIS A 188 13.10 6.61 6.56
C HIS A 188 14.34 5.83 6.11
N THR A 189 15.25 5.49 7.04
CA THR A 189 16.48 4.76 6.66
C THR A 189 16.20 3.31 6.33
N THR A 190 15.20 2.67 6.96
CA THR A 190 14.75 1.34 6.58
C THR A 190 14.26 1.32 5.13
N LEU A 191 13.40 2.27 4.74
CA LEU A 191 12.96 2.40 3.34
C LEU A 191 14.13 2.70 2.39
N SER A 192 15.05 3.56 2.80
CA SER A 192 16.21 3.92 1.96
C SER A 192 17.09 2.70 1.67
N LEU A 193 17.39 1.90 2.69
CA LEU A 193 18.13 0.64 2.56
C LEU A 193 17.37 -0.37 1.70
N ALA A 194 16.07 -0.50 1.94
CA ALA A 194 15.21 -1.43 1.20
C ALA A 194 15.18 -1.10 -0.31
N LEU A 195 15.08 0.17 -0.65
CA LEU A 195 15.12 0.66 -2.04
C LEU A 195 16.49 0.45 -2.70
N GLU A 196 17.57 0.65 -1.95
CA GLU A 196 18.92 0.37 -2.44
C GLU A 196 19.10 -1.11 -2.77
N MET A 197 18.64 -1.99 -1.88
CA MET A 197 18.77 -3.44 -2.04
C MET A 197 17.82 -4.01 -3.10
N ARG A 198 16.58 -3.48 -3.22
CA ARG A 198 15.52 -3.99 -4.12
C ARG A 198 14.79 -2.84 -4.80
N PRO A 199 15.44 -2.14 -5.76
CA PRO A 199 14.96 -0.88 -6.32
C PRO A 199 13.71 -1.00 -7.18
N LYS A 200 13.36 -2.21 -7.64
CA LYS A 200 12.19 -2.44 -8.47
C LYS A 200 10.95 -2.87 -7.69
N CYS A 201 11.11 -3.20 -6.42
CA CYS A 201 9.98 -3.51 -5.54
C CYS A 201 9.19 -2.25 -5.18
N LEU A 202 7.90 -2.42 -4.97
CA LEU A 202 7.00 -1.36 -4.53
C LEU A 202 6.93 -1.36 -3.00
N TRP A 203 7.78 -0.53 -2.39
CA TRP A 203 7.94 -0.41 -0.95
C TRP A 203 7.05 0.64 -0.33
N GLY A 204 6.45 0.33 0.81
CA GLY A 204 5.70 1.27 1.64
C GLY A 204 5.30 0.66 2.97
N PHE A 205 4.76 1.50 3.85
CA PHE A 205 4.25 1.06 5.15
C PHE A 205 2.75 0.81 5.10
N TYR A 206 2.28 -0.26 5.77
CA TYR A 206 0.87 -0.51 5.99
C TYR A 206 0.25 0.58 6.89
N LEU A 207 -1.01 0.93 6.62
CA LEU A 207 -1.74 2.02 7.27
C LEU A 207 -1.12 3.42 7.08
N TYR A 208 -0.40 3.64 5.99
CA TYR A 208 0.10 4.96 5.61
C TYR A 208 -0.26 5.25 4.13
N PRO A 209 -1.10 6.32 3.89
CA PRO A 209 -1.74 7.21 4.86
C PRO A 209 -2.93 6.55 5.58
N ASP A 210 -3.30 7.10 6.73
CA ASP A 210 -4.51 6.76 7.47
C ASP A 210 -5.55 7.88 7.33
N CYS A 211 -6.82 7.56 7.59
CA CYS A 211 -7.92 8.53 7.57
C CYS A 211 -8.65 8.61 8.92
N TYR A 212 -8.60 7.55 9.70
CA TYR A 212 -9.18 7.45 11.04
C TYR A 212 -10.65 7.88 11.16
N ASN A 213 -11.49 7.61 10.16
CA ASN A 213 -12.87 8.04 10.04
C ASN A 213 -13.88 7.02 10.65
N TYR A 214 -13.72 6.72 11.95
CA TYR A 214 -14.52 5.70 12.66
C TYR A 214 -15.77 6.25 13.38
N ASP A 215 -16.16 7.49 13.12
CA ASP A 215 -17.30 8.16 13.78
C ASP A 215 -18.65 7.47 13.56
N TYR A 216 -18.75 6.58 12.57
CA TYR A 216 -19.94 5.75 12.37
C TYR A 216 -20.29 4.89 13.60
N LYS A 217 -19.32 4.62 14.49
CA LYS A 217 -19.54 3.87 15.74
C LYS A 217 -20.28 4.67 16.78
N ILE A 218 -20.19 6.00 16.72
CA ILE A 218 -20.76 6.93 17.69
C ILE A 218 -22.01 7.59 17.10
N ASN A 219 -21.92 8.08 15.87
CA ASN A 219 -22.95 8.88 15.20
C ASN A 219 -23.28 8.34 13.80
N PRO A 220 -23.88 7.15 13.68
CA PRO A 220 -24.11 6.52 12.37
C PRO A 220 -25.05 7.33 11.46
N GLN A 221 -26.03 8.07 12.02
CA GLN A 221 -27.01 8.85 11.25
C GLN A 221 -26.40 10.10 10.60
N THR A 222 -25.43 10.74 11.24
CA THR A 222 -24.77 11.96 10.78
C THR A 222 -23.39 11.69 10.18
N TYR A 223 -23.00 10.43 10.05
CA TYR A 223 -21.70 10.02 9.56
C TYR A 223 -21.45 10.52 8.13
N THR A 224 -20.38 11.29 7.97
CA THR A 224 -19.99 11.86 6.67
C THR A 224 -18.96 11.03 5.91
N GLY A 225 -18.22 10.18 6.61
CA GLY A 225 -17.08 9.42 6.08
C GLY A 225 -15.77 10.20 5.95
N LYS A 226 -15.82 11.53 6.02
CA LYS A 226 -14.65 12.39 5.81
C LYS A 226 -13.55 12.10 6.83
N CYS A 227 -12.30 12.15 6.38
CA CYS A 227 -11.15 12.11 7.29
C CYS A 227 -11.16 13.34 8.20
N PRO A 228 -10.91 13.19 9.51
CA PRO A 228 -10.70 14.32 10.43
C PRO A 228 -9.58 15.25 9.91
N LYS A 229 -9.77 16.55 10.15
CA LYS A 229 -8.77 17.55 9.71
C LYS A 229 -7.38 17.28 10.31
N ASP A 230 -7.32 16.85 11.55
CA ASP A 230 -6.07 16.54 12.24
C ASP A 230 -5.35 15.34 11.58
N GLU A 231 -6.09 14.34 11.09
CA GLU A 231 -5.50 13.22 10.35
C GLU A 231 -4.95 13.65 8.99
N ILE A 232 -5.67 14.53 8.28
CA ILE A 232 -5.18 15.12 7.03
C ILE A 232 -3.88 15.89 7.31
N PHE A 233 -3.85 16.71 8.35
CA PHE A 233 -2.67 17.46 8.77
C PHE A 233 -1.50 16.54 9.15
N HIS A 234 -1.77 15.45 9.89
CA HIS A 234 -0.75 14.47 10.22
C HIS A 234 -0.18 13.79 8.97
N ASN A 235 -1.00 13.47 7.98
CA ASN A 235 -0.53 12.91 6.72
C ASN A 235 0.35 13.92 5.96
N ASP A 236 -0.02 15.20 5.93
CA ASP A 236 0.78 16.25 5.28
C ASP A 236 2.17 16.40 5.90
N GLN A 237 2.30 16.23 7.22
CA GLN A 237 3.59 16.26 7.92
C GLN A 237 4.52 15.07 7.59
N LEU A 238 4.00 14.02 6.98
CA LEU A 238 4.77 12.82 6.60
C LEU A 238 5.34 12.87 5.18
N GLN A 239 5.49 14.06 4.57
CA GLN A 239 6.03 14.23 3.22
C GLN A 239 7.36 13.47 3.02
N TRP A 240 8.23 13.45 4.03
CA TRP A 240 9.49 12.70 4.04
C TRP A 240 9.30 11.18 3.86
N LEU A 241 8.16 10.62 4.31
CA LEU A 241 7.81 9.21 4.16
C LEU A 241 7.27 8.95 2.75
N TRP A 242 6.42 9.85 2.26
CA TRP A 242 5.85 9.75 0.92
C TRP A 242 6.90 9.85 -0.17
N GLU A 243 7.89 10.73 0.01
CA GLU A 243 9.03 10.88 -0.90
C GLU A 243 9.93 9.65 -0.98
N LYS A 244 9.94 8.82 0.04
CA LYS A 244 10.71 7.56 0.05
C LYS A 244 9.89 6.34 -0.37
N SER A 245 8.59 6.36 -0.18
CA SER A 245 7.72 5.26 -0.60
C SER A 245 7.67 5.13 -2.12
N THR A 246 7.57 3.90 -2.64
CA THR A 246 7.33 3.62 -4.07
C THR A 246 5.94 3.07 -4.31
N ALA A 247 5.19 2.78 -3.26
CA ALA A 247 3.75 2.56 -3.24
C ALA A 247 3.16 3.00 -1.90
N LEU A 248 1.83 3.21 -1.87
CA LEU A 248 1.08 3.49 -0.64
C LEU A 248 0.13 2.33 -0.34
N TYR A 249 -0.01 2.00 0.95
CA TYR A 249 -0.78 0.87 1.45
C TYR A 249 -1.75 1.32 2.54
N THR A 250 -2.97 1.68 2.17
CA THR A 250 -4.04 2.04 3.11
C THR A 250 -5.01 0.89 3.33
N SER A 251 -5.85 0.95 4.36
CA SER A 251 -6.77 -0.11 4.75
C SER A 251 -8.23 0.35 4.75
N ILE A 252 -9.12 -0.53 4.29
CA ILE A 252 -10.57 -0.30 4.23
C ILE A 252 -11.35 -1.49 4.83
N TYR A 253 -10.80 -2.17 5.84
CA TYR A 253 -11.48 -3.31 6.46
C TYR A 253 -12.85 -2.89 7.00
N LEU A 254 -13.91 -3.54 6.55
CA LEU A 254 -15.28 -3.22 6.96
C LEU A 254 -15.64 -3.92 8.28
N ASP A 255 -16.12 -3.11 9.22
CA ASP A 255 -16.82 -3.61 10.40
C ASP A 255 -18.21 -4.10 9.99
N LYS A 256 -18.68 -5.19 10.63
CA LYS A 256 -20.01 -5.78 10.35
C LYS A 256 -21.18 -4.79 10.56
N ILE A 257 -21.02 -3.80 11.44
CA ILE A 257 -22.01 -2.74 11.65
C ILE A 257 -22.26 -1.89 10.39
N LEU A 258 -21.30 -1.85 9.47
CA LEU A 258 -21.40 -1.13 8.21
C LEU A 258 -22.04 -1.96 7.08
N LYS A 259 -22.33 -3.25 7.31
CA LYS A 259 -22.81 -4.18 6.29
C LYS A 259 -23.94 -3.57 5.45
N SER A 260 -23.75 -3.60 4.12
CA SER A 260 -24.72 -3.18 3.10
C SER A 260 -25.32 -1.80 3.36
N SER A 261 -24.48 -0.83 3.74
CA SER A 261 -24.93 0.52 4.07
C SER A 261 -24.17 1.59 3.29
N LEU A 262 -24.83 2.75 3.10
CA LEU A 262 -24.15 3.92 2.55
C LEU A 262 -22.97 4.39 3.42
N ASN A 263 -22.97 4.07 4.70
CA ASN A 263 -21.85 4.39 5.57
C ASN A 263 -20.61 3.53 5.27
N ALA A 264 -20.80 2.29 4.78
CA ALA A 264 -19.68 1.48 4.24
C ALA A 264 -19.05 2.18 3.03
N LEU A 265 -19.87 2.64 2.07
CA LEU A 265 -19.37 3.40 0.92
C LEU A 265 -18.63 4.67 1.35
N LYS A 266 -19.20 5.48 2.23
CA LYS A 266 -18.57 6.71 2.74
C LYS A 266 -17.24 6.41 3.44
N PHE A 267 -17.19 5.36 4.27
CA PHE A 267 -15.97 4.93 4.97
C PHE A 267 -14.86 4.63 3.98
N VAL A 268 -15.13 3.83 2.97
CA VAL A 268 -14.16 3.42 1.95
C VAL A 268 -13.76 4.60 1.07
N HIS A 269 -14.75 5.33 0.55
CA HIS A 269 -14.55 6.45 -0.37
C HIS A 269 -13.52 7.45 0.15
N TYR A 270 -13.69 7.95 1.37
CA TYR A 270 -12.78 8.97 1.89
C TYR A 270 -11.39 8.43 2.26
N ARG A 271 -11.26 7.16 2.68
CA ARG A 271 -9.96 6.52 2.88
C ARG A 271 -9.18 6.39 1.58
N VAL A 272 -9.84 5.92 0.52
CA VAL A 272 -9.21 5.80 -0.80
C VAL A 272 -8.87 7.18 -1.36
N ARG A 273 -9.76 8.16 -1.25
CA ARG A 273 -9.49 9.54 -1.69
C ARG A 273 -8.31 10.17 -0.98
N GLU A 274 -8.19 9.99 0.33
CA GLU A 274 -7.03 10.50 1.08
C GLU A 274 -5.72 9.83 0.61
N ALA A 275 -5.75 8.52 0.38
CA ALA A 275 -4.59 7.82 -0.17
C ALA A 275 -4.21 8.32 -1.57
N MET A 276 -5.19 8.57 -2.44
CA MET A 276 -4.94 9.14 -3.77
C MET A 276 -4.43 10.58 -3.69
N ARG A 277 -4.94 11.41 -2.76
CA ARG A 277 -4.43 12.77 -2.51
C ARG A 277 -2.95 12.75 -2.11
N ILE A 278 -2.58 11.89 -1.18
CA ILE A 278 -1.18 11.74 -0.75
C ILE A 278 -0.32 11.18 -1.88
N ALA A 279 -0.81 10.22 -2.65
CA ALA A 279 -0.08 9.68 -3.80
C ALA A 279 0.27 10.75 -4.84
N GLU A 280 -0.63 11.72 -5.05
CA GLU A 280 -0.43 12.86 -5.93
C GLU A 280 0.59 13.85 -5.35
N MET A 281 0.58 14.10 -4.04
CA MET A 281 1.53 14.97 -3.34
C MET A 281 2.94 14.39 -3.27
N ALA A 282 3.07 13.08 -3.18
CA ALA A 282 4.31 12.37 -2.87
C ALA A 282 5.44 12.62 -3.88
N ARG A 283 5.13 12.81 -5.15
CA ARG A 283 6.09 13.04 -6.24
C ARG A 283 5.69 14.24 -7.09
N ARG A 284 6.67 14.88 -7.72
CA ARG A 284 6.41 16.01 -8.62
C ARG A 284 5.98 15.57 -10.02
N ASP A 285 6.49 14.45 -10.49
CA ASP A 285 6.45 14.00 -11.89
C ASP A 285 5.46 12.87 -12.17
N TYR A 286 5.03 12.13 -11.13
CA TYR A 286 4.04 11.07 -11.27
C TYR A 286 3.27 10.83 -9.97
N ILE A 287 2.15 10.09 -10.06
CA ILE A 287 1.34 9.66 -8.91
C ILE A 287 1.81 8.28 -8.46
N LEU A 288 2.06 8.10 -7.15
CA LEU A 288 2.41 6.80 -6.59
C LEU A 288 1.27 5.79 -6.79
N PRO A 289 1.57 4.51 -7.08
CA PRO A 289 0.55 3.48 -7.07
C PRO A 289 0.02 3.27 -5.65
N VAL A 290 -1.31 3.19 -5.53
CA VAL A 290 -2.01 2.95 -4.26
C VAL A 290 -2.60 1.56 -4.29
N PHE A 291 -2.26 0.73 -3.31
CA PHE A 291 -2.83 -0.59 -3.09
C PHE A 291 -3.65 -0.58 -1.80
N ILE A 292 -4.87 -1.07 -1.89
CA ILE A 292 -5.85 -0.96 -0.82
C ILE A 292 -5.97 -2.31 -0.11
N PHE A 293 -5.61 -2.37 1.16
CA PHE A 293 -5.87 -3.55 1.98
C PHE A 293 -7.36 -3.66 2.29
N SER A 294 -7.95 -4.77 1.91
CA SER A 294 -9.31 -5.16 2.19
C SER A 294 -9.36 -6.57 2.77
N ARG A 295 -10.50 -7.02 3.22
CA ARG A 295 -10.73 -8.41 3.65
C ARG A 295 -11.87 -9.01 2.83
N PRO A 296 -11.86 -10.32 2.56
CA PRO A 296 -12.99 -11.01 1.96
C PRO A 296 -14.19 -11.15 2.91
N PHE A 297 -13.98 -10.91 4.21
CA PHE A 297 -14.94 -11.05 5.30
C PHE A 297 -15.00 -9.79 6.15
N TYR A 298 -16.11 -9.57 6.86
CA TYR A 298 -16.20 -8.50 7.85
C TYR A 298 -15.21 -8.71 8.99
N LEU A 299 -14.77 -7.61 9.62
CA LEU A 299 -13.85 -7.66 10.75
C LEU A 299 -14.34 -8.61 11.85
N HIS A 300 -13.43 -9.40 12.39
CA HIS A 300 -13.68 -10.38 13.48
C HIS A 300 -14.78 -11.41 13.15
N SER A 301 -14.93 -11.77 11.87
CA SER A 301 -15.95 -12.68 11.39
C SER A 301 -15.46 -13.46 10.17
N ILE A 302 -16.05 -14.63 9.92
CA ILE A 302 -15.96 -15.37 8.66
C ILE A 302 -17.21 -15.18 7.80
N GLU A 303 -18.02 -14.15 8.08
CA GLU A 303 -19.12 -13.75 7.23
C GLU A 303 -18.58 -12.97 6.03
N ALA A 304 -18.79 -13.50 4.83
CA ALA A 304 -18.32 -12.90 3.59
C ALA A 304 -18.99 -11.53 3.34
N LEU A 305 -18.23 -10.62 2.73
CA LEU A 305 -18.78 -9.34 2.29
C LEU A 305 -19.96 -9.56 1.35
N SER A 306 -21.01 -8.76 1.54
CA SER A 306 -22.15 -8.74 0.63
C SER A 306 -21.76 -8.29 -0.78
N GLN A 307 -22.59 -8.58 -1.79
CA GLN A 307 -22.36 -8.09 -3.15
C GLN A 307 -22.26 -6.57 -3.20
N GLU A 308 -23.07 -5.87 -2.41
CA GLU A 308 -23.04 -4.42 -2.28
C GLU A 308 -21.73 -3.92 -1.69
N ASP A 309 -21.24 -4.58 -0.63
CA ASP A 309 -19.97 -4.20 0.00
C ASP A 309 -18.74 -4.57 -0.83
N LEU A 310 -18.82 -5.55 -1.72
CA LEU A 310 -17.79 -5.76 -2.73
C LEU A 310 -17.74 -4.59 -3.72
N VAL A 311 -18.89 -4.00 -4.08
CA VAL A 311 -18.95 -2.77 -4.89
C VAL A 311 -18.37 -1.60 -4.10
N HIS A 312 -18.76 -1.44 -2.83
CA HIS A 312 -18.29 -0.37 -1.95
C HIS A 312 -16.77 -0.45 -1.66
N THR A 313 -16.18 -1.63 -1.72
CA THR A 313 -14.72 -1.82 -1.45
C THR A 313 -13.93 -1.92 -2.75
N ILE A 314 -14.03 -3.02 -3.47
CA ILE A 314 -13.24 -3.29 -4.69
C ILE A 314 -13.64 -2.32 -5.82
N GLY A 315 -14.96 -2.16 -6.04
CA GLY A 315 -15.49 -1.30 -7.10
C GLY A 315 -15.14 0.17 -6.88
N GLU A 316 -15.29 0.68 -5.66
CA GLU A 316 -14.96 2.05 -5.30
C GLU A 316 -13.47 2.34 -5.45
N SER A 317 -12.61 1.44 -4.97
CA SER A 317 -11.17 1.56 -5.09
C SER A 317 -10.69 1.60 -6.54
N ALA A 318 -11.23 0.73 -7.39
CA ALA A 318 -10.92 0.71 -8.82
C ALA A 318 -11.38 2.01 -9.52
N ALA A 319 -12.60 2.47 -9.22
CA ALA A 319 -13.18 3.67 -9.83
C ALA A 319 -12.43 4.95 -9.44
N LEU A 320 -11.89 5.03 -8.23
CA LEU A 320 -11.10 6.16 -7.75
C LEU A 320 -9.63 6.14 -8.22
N GLY A 321 -9.20 5.08 -8.94
CA GLY A 321 -7.88 5.04 -9.57
C GLY A 321 -6.80 4.28 -8.79
N ALA A 322 -7.15 3.52 -7.76
CA ALA A 322 -6.20 2.63 -7.09
C ALA A 322 -5.55 1.65 -8.09
N ALA A 323 -4.33 1.23 -7.81
CA ALA A 323 -3.59 0.26 -8.63
C ALA A 323 -4.05 -1.18 -8.38
N GLY A 324 -4.63 -1.44 -7.21
CA GLY A 324 -5.16 -2.75 -6.86
C GLY A 324 -5.69 -2.85 -5.44
N ILE A 325 -6.21 -4.04 -5.15
CA ILE A 325 -6.67 -4.49 -3.84
C ILE A 325 -5.74 -5.60 -3.35
N ILE A 326 -5.46 -5.61 -2.05
CA ILE A 326 -4.80 -6.70 -1.35
C ILE A 326 -5.83 -7.31 -0.38
N LEU A 327 -6.28 -8.51 -0.68
CA LEU A 327 -7.18 -9.28 0.18
C LEU A 327 -6.35 -9.96 1.27
N TRP A 328 -6.39 -9.40 2.47
CA TRP A 328 -5.64 -9.86 3.62
C TRP A 328 -6.53 -10.64 4.59
N GLY A 329 -5.93 -11.58 5.30
CA GLY A 329 -6.50 -12.31 6.43
C GLY A 329 -5.43 -12.97 7.24
N GLY A 330 -5.77 -13.44 8.44
CA GLY A 330 -4.88 -14.20 9.29
C GLY A 330 -5.06 -15.71 9.14
N TYR A 331 -4.46 -16.47 10.04
CA TYR A 331 -4.55 -17.94 10.08
C TYR A 331 -5.97 -18.45 10.33
N GLU A 332 -6.86 -17.59 10.85
CA GLU A 332 -8.28 -17.91 11.03
C GLU A 332 -9.00 -18.32 9.73
N TYR A 333 -8.39 -18.08 8.57
CA TYR A 333 -8.95 -18.50 7.28
C TYR A 333 -8.55 -19.91 6.86
N SER A 334 -7.62 -20.54 7.58
CA SER A 334 -7.06 -21.85 7.24
C SER A 334 -6.81 -22.76 8.45
N ASP A 335 -7.36 -22.43 9.62
CA ASP A 335 -7.17 -23.19 10.85
C ASP A 335 -8.02 -24.48 10.91
N SER A 336 -9.04 -24.60 10.07
CA SER A 336 -9.89 -25.78 9.96
C SER A 336 -10.37 -26.02 8.52
N LYS A 337 -10.87 -27.25 8.28
CA LYS A 337 -11.48 -27.58 6.98
C LYS A 337 -12.71 -26.71 6.70
N GLU A 338 -13.51 -26.43 7.73
CA GLU A 338 -14.72 -25.63 7.66
C GLU A 338 -14.40 -24.18 7.26
N THR A 339 -13.37 -23.58 7.82
CA THR A 339 -12.95 -22.23 7.44
C THR A 339 -12.39 -22.21 6.03
N CYS A 340 -11.58 -23.19 5.62
CA CYS A 340 -11.11 -23.34 4.25
C CYS A 340 -12.26 -23.45 3.25
N LEU A 341 -13.28 -24.26 3.53
CA LEU A 341 -14.48 -24.38 2.68
C LEU A 341 -15.29 -23.07 2.63
N SER A 342 -15.35 -22.31 3.72
CA SER A 342 -16.01 -21.01 3.75
C SER A 342 -15.27 -19.99 2.89
N VAL A 343 -13.94 -19.97 2.95
CA VAL A 343 -13.08 -19.14 2.08
C VAL A 343 -13.25 -19.55 0.62
N GLN A 344 -13.17 -20.84 0.31
CA GLN A 344 -13.39 -21.36 -1.04
C GLN A 344 -14.76 -20.96 -1.58
N LYS A 345 -15.82 -21.12 -0.79
CA LYS A 345 -17.19 -20.73 -1.17
C LYS A 345 -17.30 -19.23 -1.48
N SER A 346 -16.65 -18.38 -0.70
CA SER A 346 -16.61 -16.95 -0.96
C SER A 346 -15.91 -16.61 -2.28
N ILE A 347 -14.75 -17.25 -2.54
CA ILE A 347 -13.97 -17.05 -3.77
C ILE A 347 -14.74 -17.59 -4.99
N GLN A 348 -15.30 -18.78 -4.90
CA GLN A 348 -16.11 -19.37 -6.01
C GLN A 348 -17.45 -18.66 -6.19
N GLY A 349 -17.91 -17.89 -5.22
CA GLY A 349 -19.14 -17.11 -5.21
C GLY A 349 -18.94 -15.65 -5.61
N SER A 350 -19.56 -14.76 -4.81
CA SER A 350 -19.65 -13.34 -5.12
C SER A 350 -18.31 -12.65 -5.27
N LEU A 351 -17.35 -12.95 -4.39
CA LEU A 351 -16.02 -12.32 -4.41
C LEU A 351 -15.29 -12.56 -5.73
N GLY A 352 -15.13 -13.83 -6.13
CA GLY A 352 -14.37 -14.17 -7.35
C GLY A 352 -15.07 -13.69 -8.62
N HIS A 353 -16.39 -13.83 -8.71
CA HIS A 353 -17.13 -13.30 -9.84
C HIS A 353 -17.03 -11.78 -9.96
N TYR A 354 -17.10 -11.08 -8.83
CA TYR A 354 -16.92 -9.62 -8.82
C TYR A 354 -15.49 -9.20 -9.15
N ALA A 355 -14.48 -9.93 -8.65
CA ALA A 355 -13.07 -9.74 -8.99
C ALA A 355 -12.83 -9.83 -10.50
N VAL A 356 -13.35 -10.88 -11.16
CA VAL A 356 -13.26 -11.02 -12.61
C VAL A 356 -13.97 -9.87 -13.32
N ASN A 357 -15.15 -9.47 -12.85
CA ASN A 357 -15.91 -8.39 -13.48
C ASN A 357 -15.12 -7.09 -13.45
N VAL A 358 -14.64 -6.65 -12.28
CA VAL A 358 -13.90 -5.38 -12.13
C VAL A 358 -12.59 -5.40 -12.92
N THR A 359 -11.80 -6.47 -12.82
CA THR A 359 -10.52 -6.57 -13.55
C THR A 359 -10.73 -6.60 -15.07
N SER A 360 -11.77 -7.30 -15.56
CA SER A 360 -12.13 -7.33 -16.98
C SER A 360 -12.63 -5.96 -17.46
N ALA A 361 -13.48 -5.29 -16.68
CA ALA A 361 -14.00 -3.96 -17.02
C ALA A 361 -12.89 -2.90 -17.04
N ALA A 362 -12.00 -2.90 -16.04
CA ALA A 362 -10.85 -2.00 -16.00
C ALA A 362 -9.93 -2.21 -17.22
N LYS A 363 -9.65 -3.46 -17.57
CA LYS A 363 -8.88 -3.81 -18.77
C LYS A 363 -9.58 -3.35 -20.04
N PHE A 364 -10.86 -3.64 -20.18
CA PHE A 364 -11.66 -3.24 -21.35
C PHE A 364 -11.70 -1.73 -21.51
N CYS A 365 -11.89 -0.98 -20.41
CA CYS A 365 -11.87 0.48 -20.41
C CYS A 365 -10.50 1.03 -20.84
N SER A 366 -9.41 0.54 -20.25
CA SER A 366 -8.05 0.93 -20.63
C SER A 366 -7.77 0.70 -22.11
N GLN A 367 -8.17 -0.45 -22.65
CA GLN A 367 -8.01 -0.78 -24.08
C GLN A 367 -8.84 0.12 -24.98
N SER A 368 -10.10 0.36 -24.61
CA SER A 368 -11.07 1.00 -25.50
C SER A 368 -11.01 2.53 -25.45
N LEU A 369 -10.66 3.13 -24.31
CA LEU A 369 -10.61 4.58 -24.13
C LEU A 369 -9.20 5.14 -24.03
N CYS A 370 -8.26 4.38 -23.46
CA CYS A 370 -6.94 4.88 -23.08
C CYS A 370 -5.78 4.22 -23.84
N ASN A 371 -6.07 3.52 -24.95
CA ASN A 371 -5.08 2.85 -25.82
C ASN A 371 -4.08 1.92 -25.10
N ASN A 372 -4.47 1.31 -23.97
CA ASN A 372 -3.61 0.57 -23.04
C ASN A 372 -2.49 1.41 -22.38
N ASN A 373 -2.49 2.72 -22.58
CA ASN A 373 -1.46 3.64 -22.09
C ASN A 373 -1.93 4.45 -20.87
N GLY A 374 -3.02 4.03 -20.25
CA GLY A 374 -3.61 4.65 -19.07
C GLY A 374 -4.64 3.73 -18.41
N ARG A 375 -5.07 4.09 -17.22
CA ARG A 375 -6.21 3.48 -16.54
C ARG A 375 -7.41 4.41 -16.59
N CYS A 376 -8.61 3.85 -16.54
CA CYS A 376 -9.82 4.64 -16.38
C CYS A 376 -9.99 5.04 -14.91
N ILE A 377 -10.31 6.31 -14.67
CA ILE A 377 -10.69 6.83 -13.37
C ILE A 377 -12.02 7.57 -13.49
N ARG A 378 -12.79 7.59 -12.42
CA ARG A 378 -14.09 8.25 -12.34
C ARG A 378 -13.96 9.74 -12.60
N LYS A 379 -14.80 10.32 -13.50
CA LYS A 379 -14.77 11.76 -13.83
C LYS A 379 -15.09 12.63 -12.61
N THR A 380 -16.15 12.28 -11.92
CA THR A 380 -16.62 12.97 -10.71
C THR A 380 -16.47 11.97 -9.56
N PRO A 381 -15.52 12.18 -8.64
CA PRO A 381 -15.25 11.23 -7.56
C PRO A 381 -16.47 10.78 -6.76
N GLU A 382 -17.45 11.66 -6.61
CA GLU A 382 -18.69 11.44 -5.84
C GLU A 382 -19.78 10.72 -6.63
N SER A 383 -19.60 10.46 -7.95
CA SER A 383 -20.61 9.76 -8.75
C SER A 383 -20.67 8.26 -8.43
N SER A 384 -21.77 7.62 -8.79
CA SER A 384 -21.98 6.17 -8.63
C SER A 384 -21.52 5.35 -9.84
N SER A 385 -20.58 5.87 -10.64
CA SER A 385 -20.01 5.13 -11.77
C SER A 385 -18.94 4.16 -11.32
N TYR A 386 -19.06 2.88 -11.63
CA TYR A 386 -18.11 1.83 -11.25
C TYR A 386 -17.50 1.14 -12.48
N LEU A 387 -16.26 0.68 -12.34
CA LEU A 387 -15.58 -0.14 -13.35
C LEU A 387 -16.03 -1.61 -13.21
N HIS A 388 -17.32 -1.84 -13.45
CA HIS A 388 -17.89 -3.15 -13.60
C HIS A 388 -18.92 -3.17 -14.74
N MET A 389 -19.24 -4.32 -15.25
CA MET A 389 -20.21 -4.50 -16.31
C MET A 389 -21.47 -5.16 -15.75
N PRO A 390 -22.69 -4.65 -16.07
CA PRO A 390 -23.94 -5.28 -15.65
C PRO A 390 -24.03 -6.73 -16.18
N GLU A 391 -24.53 -7.65 -15.36
CA GLU A 391 -24.65 -9.07 -15.74
C GLU A 391 -25.48 -9.29 -17.00
N SER A 392 -26.57 -8.53 -17.15
CA SER A 392 -27.43 -8.55 -18.35
C SER A 392 -26.70 -8.15 -19.64
N SER A 393 -25.55 -7.48 -19.52
CA SER A 393 -24.80 -6.97 -20.65
C SER A 393 -23.46 -7.69 -20.85
N THR A 394 -23.28 -8.87 -20.26
CA THR A 394 -21.99 -9.60 -20.28
C THR A 394 -22.14 -11.04 -20.75
N LYS A 395 -21.05 -11.56 -21.29
CA LYS A 395 -20.85 -13.00 -21.54
C LYS A 395 -19.70 -13.48 -20.66
N LYS A 396 -19.93 -14.61 -19.96
CA LYS A 396 -18.92 -15.27 -19.13
C LYS A 396 -18.41 -16.50 -19.89
N TYR A 397 -17.11 -16.72 -19.96
CA TYR A 397 -16.49 -17.91 -20.54
C TYR A 397 -15.15 -18.20 -19.86
N ILE A 398 -14.71 -19.46 -19.97
CA ILE A 398 -13.42 -19.91 -19.47
C ILE A 398 -12.45 -19.95 -20.64
N LEU A 399 -11.29 -19.31 -20.51
CA LEU A 399 -10.19 -19.47 -21.46
C LEU A 399 -9.53 -20.82 -21.24
N SER A 400 -9.70 -21.76 -22.17
CA SER A 400 -9.17 -23.11 -22.09
C SER A 400 -7.65 -23.20 -21.93
N LYS A 401 -6.89 -22.23 -22.51
CA LYS A 401 -5.42 -22.17 -22.38
C LYS A 401 -4.90 -21.69 -21.02
N SER A 402 -5.69 -20.98 -20.23
CA SER A 402 -5.25 -20.39 -18.96
C SER A 402 -6.15 -20.73 -17.77
N PHE A 403 -7.20 -21.49 -17.98
CA PHE A 403 -8.21 -21.85 -16.98
C PHE A 403 -8.70 -20.64 -16.17
N ARG A 404 -8.97 -19.51 -16.86
CA ARG A 404 -9.41 -18.26 -16.22
C ARG A 404 -10.79 -17.87 -16.72
N PHE A 405 -11.61 -17.37 -15.80
CA PHE A 405 -12.85 -16.70 -16.16
C PHE A 405 -12.55 -15.38 -16.85
N ILE A 406 -13.30 -15.09 -17.89
CA ILE A 406 -13.32 -13.79 -18.56
C ILE A 406 -14.75 -13.32 -18.67
N ILE A 407 -14.93 -12.01 -18.46
CA ILE A 407 -16.18 -11.32 -18.71
C ILE A 407 -15.95 -10.34 -19.86
N SER A 408 -16.81 -10.45 -20.88
CA SER A 408 -16.81 -9.54 -22.03
C SER A 408 -18.19 -8.93 -22.22
N PRO A 409 -18.28 -7.67 -22.70
CA PRO A 409 -19.56 -7.07 -22.98
C PRO A 409 -20.23 -7.74 -24.20
N THR A 410 -21.55 -7.88 -24.13
CA THR A 410 -22.40 -8.34 -25.26
C THR A 410 -22.41 -7.33 -26.39
N SER A 411 -22.42 -6.03 -26.07
CA SER A 411 -22.33 -4.92 -27.02
C SER A 411 -21.17 -4.00 -26.65
N LYS A 412 -20.08 -4.07 -27.41
CA LYS A 412 -18.89 -3.22 -27.19
C LYS A 412 -19.20 -1.75 -27.29
N LEU A 413 -19.94 -1.32 -28.30
CA LEU A 413 -20.27 0.10 -28.52
C LEU A 413 -21.09 0.70 -27.38
N LYS A 414 -22.13 -0.02 -26.89
CA LYS A 414 -22.93 0.42 -25.75
C LYS A 414 -22.09 0.57 -24.49
N THR A 415 -21.25 -0.42 -24.22
CA THR A 415 -20.38 -0.42 -23.04
C THR A 415 -19.31 0.71 -23.11
N ILE A 416 -18.69 0.93 -24.26
CA ILE A 416 -17.74 2.03 -24.48
C ILE A 416 -18.41 3.37 -24.24
N ARG A 417 -19.65 3.59 -24.72
CA ARG A 417 -20.40 4.83 -24.48
C ARG A 417 -20.63 5.02 -22.99
N ALA A 418 -21.17 4.05 -22.28
CA ALA A 418 -21.39 4.13 -20.85
C ALA A 418 -20.09 4.40 -20.06
N MET A 419 -18.99 3.77 -20.46
CA MET A 419 -17.68 4.05 -19.83
C MET A 419 -17.17 5.45 -20.13
N LYS A 420 -17.36 5.95 -21.35
CA LYS A 420 -17.00 7.33 -21.72
C LYS A 420 -17.77 8.37 -20.89
N ASP A 421 -19.01 8.09 -20.54
CA ASP A 421 -19.86 9.00 -19.75
C ASP A 421 -19.34 9.10 -18.30
N GLY A 422 -18.90 8.00 -17.70
CA GLY A 422 -18.51 7.93 -16.29
C GLY A 422 -17.02 8.11 -16.02
N PHE A 423 -16.14 7.90 -17.01
CA PHE A 423 -14.70 7.78 -16.79
C PHE A 423 -13.87 8.66 -17.72
N VAL A 424 -12.66 8.99 -17.27
CA VAL A 424 -11.57 9.63 -18.05
C VAL A 424 -10.32 8.76 -17.97
N CYS A 425 -9.41 8.98 -18.93
CA CYS A 425 -8.12 8.32 -18.92
C CYS A 425 -7.14 9.03 -17.98
N HIS A 426 -6.54 8.27 -17.09
CA HIS A 426 -5.37 8.65 -16.31
C HIS A 426 -4.15 8.00 -16.97
N CYS A 427 -3.41 8.78 -17.75
CA CYS A 427 -2.32 8.26 -18.57
C CYS A 427 -1.15 7.75 -17.72
N TYR A 428 -0.49 6.72 -18.21
CA TYR A 428 0.76 6.24 -17.63
C TYR A 428 1.93 7.15 -17.99
N TYR A 429 2.99 7.08 -17.21
CA TYR A 429 4.22 7.84 -17.41
C TYR A 429 4.71 7.75 -18.87
N SER A 430 5.12 8.88 -19.43
CA SER A 430 5.47 9.07 -20.85
C SER A 430 4.30 9.09 -21.82
N TRP A 431 3.04 9.03 -21.37
CA TRP A 431 1.86 9.13 -22.22
C TRP A 431 0.99 10.34 -21.85
N HIS A 432 0.35 10.94 -22.84
CA HIS A 432 -0.52 12.11 -22.65
C HIS A 432 -1.61 12.20 -23.72
N GLY A 433 -2.54 13.15 -23.53
CA GLY A 433 -3.74 13.33 -24.34
C GLY A 433 -4.97 12.69 -23.70
N GLU A 434 -6.17 13.04 -24.17
CA GLU A 434 -7.43 12.59 -23.59
C GLU A 434 -7.61 11.06 -23.57
N SER A 435 -7.05 10.37 -24.53
CA SER A 435 -7.05 8.92 -24.65
C SER A 435 -5.64 8.31 -24.51
N CYS A 436 -4.68 9.04 -23.94
CA CYS A 436 -3.28 8.61 -23.80
C CYS A 436 -2.64 8.15 -25.13
N GLN A 437 -2.99 8.81 -26.21
CA GLN A 437 -2.61 8.43 -27.58
C GLN A 437 -1.26 8.99 -28.01
N ARG A 438 -0.70 9.97 -27.29
CA ARG A 438 0.56 10.61 -27.63
C ARG A 438 1.64 10.20 -26.64
N GLN A 439 2.78 9.76 -27.16
CA GLN A 439 3.97 9.48 -26.37
C GLN A 439 4.86 10.74 -26.33
N SER A 440 5.38 11.09 -25.18
CA SER A 440 6.33 12.18 -25.03
C SER A 440 7.61 11.82 -25.78
N SER A 441 7.91 12.58 -26.85
CA SER A 441 9.15 12.40 -27.59
C SER A 441 10.33 12.80 -26.70
N GLY A 442 11.10 11.83 -26.23
CA GLY A 442 12.52 11.82 -25.98
C GLY A 442 13.24 12.93 -25.20
N LEU A 443 12.57 13.81 -24.42
CA LEU A 443 13.26 14.83 -23.61
C LEU A 443 13.37 14.50 -22.12
N LEU A 444 12.91 13.32 -21.70
CA LEU A 444 13.08 12.81 -20.34
C LEU A 444 13.83 11.45 -20.33
N ARG A 445 14.90 11.32 -21.15
CA ARG A 445 16.06 10.53 -20.75
C ARG A 445 16.88 11.34 -19.74
N GLY A 446 16.23 11.93 -18.77
CA GLY A 446 16.81 12.27 -17.48
C GLY A 446 17.11 10.91 -16.82
N LYS A 447 18.37 10.57 -16.84
CA LYS A 447 19.01 9.52 -16.07
C LYS A 447 18.26 9.22 -14.79
N SER A 448 17.54 8.11 -14.74
CA SER A 448 17.36 7.37 -13.50
C SER A 448 18.63 6.51 -13.25
N GLU A 449 19.77 7.12 -13.47
CA GLU A 449 20.95 6.80 -12.70
C GLU A 449 20.73 7.56 -11.40
N ALA A 450 20.39 6.83 -10.33
CA ALA A 450 20.73 7.28 -9.00
C ALA A 450 22.17 7.82 -9.11
N PRO A 451 22.47 9.02 -8.57
CA PRO A 451 23.83 9.49 -8.60
C PRO A 451 24.65 8.38 -7.92
N MET A 452 25.47 7.69 -8.68
CA MET A 452 26.62 7.00 -8.13
C MET A 452 27.47 8.13 -7.55
N THR A 453 27.17 8.50 -6.31
CA THR A 453 28.13 9.18 -5.48
C THR A 453 29.35 8.27 -5.52
N ASN A 454 30.44 8.78 -6.07
CA ASN A 454 31.75 8.17 -6.02
C ASN A 454 32.00 7.74 -4.58
N PHE A 455 31.62 6.50 -4.25
CA PHE A 455 32.07 5.86 -3.04
C PHE A 455 33.55 5.57 -3.26
N ASN A 456 34.36 6.30 -2.52
CA ASN A 456 35.79 6.14 -2.45
C ASN A 456 36.08 4.65 -2.21
N LEU A 457 36.63 3.98 -3.22
CA LEU A 457 37.06 2.57 -3.21
C LEU A 457 38.09 2.30 -2.10
N SER A 458 38.63 3.36 -1.46
CA SER A 458 39.59 3.29 -0.36
C SER A 458 39.03 2.76 0.96
N VAL A 459 37.71 2.86 1.22
CA VAL A 459 37.10 2.37 2.48
C VAL A 459 36.81 0.87 2.43
N PHE A 460 36.52 0.31 1.24
CA PHE A 460 36.28 -1.13 1.08
C PHE A 460 37.59 -1.94 1.08
N LEU A 461 38.70 -1.39 0.61
CA LEU A 461 40.00 -2.05 0.65
C LEU A 461 40.61 -2.08 2.07
N SER A 462 40.27 -1.16 2.96
CA SER A 462 40.73 -1.17 4.34
C SER A 462 40.06 -2.23 5.21
N MET A 463 38.78 -2.56 4.92
CA MET A 463 38.04 -3.62 5.66
C MET A 463 38.40 -5.04 5.20
N THR A 464 38.75 -5.22 3.94
CA THR A 464 39.21 -6.56 3.43
C THR A 464 40.65 -6.86 3.82
N PHE A 465 41.50 -5.86 3.97
CA PHE A 465 42.90 -6.09 4.42
C PHE A 465 42.97 -6.36 5.93
N SER A 466 42.06 -5.85 6.75
CA SER A 466 42.01 -6.16 8.18
C SER A 466 41.48 -7.56 8.50
N MET A 467 40.73 -8.21 7.59
CA MET A 467 40.28 -9.58 7.76
C MET A 467 41.30 -10.63 7.31
N ILE A 468 42.27 -10.27 6.47
CA ILE A 468 43.30 -11.22 5.98
C ILE A 468 44.48 -11.32 6.95
N LEU A 469 44.72 -10.34 7.81
CA LEU A 469 45.80 -10.35 8.78
C LEU A 469 45.45 -10.97 10.14
N TRP A 470 44.19 -11.35 10.39
CA TRP A 470 43.77 -11.97 11.66
C TRP A 470 43.55 -13.47 11.59
N ASN A 471 43.78 -14.10 10.44
CA ASN A 471 43.61 -15.56 10.26
C ASN A 471 44.95 -16.37 10.29
N SER A 472 46.04 -15.79 10.77
CA SER A 472 47.33 -16.47 10.81
C SER A 472 47.95 -16.68 12.21
N ALA A 473 47.13 -16.61 13.27
CA ALA A 473 47.66 -16.89 14.63
C ALA A 473 46.59 -17.49 15.54
N THR A 474 46.33 -18.80 15.44
CA THR A 474 45.88 -19.60 16.59
C THR A 474 46.29 -21.06 16.42
N PRO A 475 46.87 -21.69 17.46
CA PRO A 475 47.24 -23.09 17.43
C PRO A 475 46.05 -24.00 17.75
N SER A 476 46.12 -25.15 17.12
CA SER A 476 45.25 -26.31 17.30
C SER A 476 45.04 -26.72 18.77
N PHE A 477 43.81 -26.83 19.21
CA PHE A 477 43.39 -27.70 20.31
C PHE A 477 42.28 -28.62 19.84
N ASN A 478 42.59 -29.92 19.75
CA ASN A 478 41.64 -31.01 19.64
C ASN A 478 40.94 -31.19 20.98
N VAL A 479 39.60 -31.14 21.00
CA VAL A 479 38.81 -31.79 22.06
C VAL A 479 37.62 -32.47 21.41
N ASN A 480 37.71 -33.82 21.42
CA ASN A 480 36.57 -34.71 21.22
C ASN A 480 35.51 -34.49 22.33
N PHE A 481 34.25 -34.31 21.98
CA PHE A 481 33.16 -34.70 22.87
C PHE A 481 32.04 -35.42 22.11
N SER A 482 31.76 -36.60 22.64
CA SER A 482 30.82 -37.61 22.26
C SER A 482 29.37 -37.18 22.47
N LEU A 483 28.51 -37.57 21.54
CA LEU A 483 27.06 -37.65 21.64
C LEU A 483 26.58 -38.43 22.88
N LYS A 484 25.57 -37.90 23.59
CA LYS A 484 24.49 -38.70 24.16
C LYS A 484 23.28 -37.82 24.52
N TYR A 485 22.10 -38.27 24.00
CA TYR A 485 20.70 -37.99 24.27
C TYR A 485 20.10 -36.65 23.84
#